data_721231c3d740dbc64cf6328d8a08c97c
#
_entry.id   721231c3d740dbc64cf6328d8a08c97c
#
_cell.length_a   1.000
_cell.length_b   1.000
_cell.length_c   1.000
_cell.angle_alpha   90.00
_cell.angle_beta   90.00
_cell.angle_gamma   90.00
#
_symmetry.space_group_name_H-M   'P 1'
#
loop_
_entity.id
_entity.type
_entity.pdbx_description
1 polymer ?
#
loop_
_entity_poly.entity_id
_entity_poly.type
_entity_poly.pdbx_seq_one_letter_code
_entity_poly.pdbx_strand_id
1 'polypeptide(L)'
;MESQLYIKRGKAMKNHLEELRKQKGIKQEELAAILEVSRQTIGSLENGRYNPSILLAFKLARYFEISIEEIFIYEEEKEHE
;
A
#
# COMPACT_ATOMS: atom_id res chain seq x y z
N MET A 1 -18.24 8.24 -17.31
CA MET A 1 -18.19 7.69 -17.06
C MET A 1 -18.16 7.10 -16.32
N GLU A 2 -18.27 6.73 -16.21
CA GLU A 2 -18.28 6.08 -15.62
C GLU A 2 -17.66 5.34 -15.27
N SER A 3 -17.52 5.05 -15.24
CA SER A 3 -17.04 4.22 -15.01
C SER A 3 -16.11 4.01 -14.47
N GLN A 4 -15.49 4.20 -14.34
CA GLN A 4 -14.48 4.00 -13.89
C GLN A 4 -14.38 3.81 -12.69
N LEU A 5 -15.01 4.17 -12.20
CA LEU A 5 -14.99 4.11 -11.01
C LEU A 5 -15.31 2.93 -10.55
N TYR A 6 -16.12 2.45 -10.78
CA TYR A 6 -16.55 1.35 -10.18
C TYR A 6 -15.83 0.18 -10.59
N ILE A 7 -15.14 0.37 -11.39
CA ILE A 7 -14.55 -0.65 -11.88
C ILE A 7 -13.80 -1.40 -11.03
N LYS A 8 -13.27 -2.21 -11.08
CA LYS A 8 -12.44 -2.94 -10.32
C LYS A 8 -12.56 -2.77 -8.95
N ARG A 9 -13.69 -2.59 -8.52
CA ARG A 9 -13.85 -2.43 -7.24
C ARG A 9 -13.30 -3.47 -6.52
N GLY A 10 -12.72 -3.31 -5.44
CA GLY A 10 -12.19 -4.30 -4.61
C GLY A 10 -10.77 -4.68 -4.89
N LYS A 11 -10.22 -4.17 -5.95
CA LYS A 11 -8.92 -4.53 -6.30
C LYS A 11 -7.96 -3.51 -5.85
N ALA A 12 -7.10 -3.81 -4.91
CA ALA A 12 -6.08 -2.90 -4.47
C ALA A 12 -4.77 -3.22 -5.18
N MET A 13 -3.86 -2.27 -5.16
CA MET A 13 -2.58 -2.46 -5.80
C MET A 13 -1.74 -3.45 -5.02
N LYS A 14 -0.95 -4.20 -5.74
CA LYS A 14 0.03 -5.06 -5.12
C LYS A 14 1.10 -4.18 -4.51
N ASN A 15 1.80 -4.71 -3.54
CA ASN A 15 2.84 -3.91 -2.92
C ASN A 15 3.91 -4.78 -2.30
N HIS A 16 5.01 -4.14 -1.94
CA HIS A 16 6.15 -4.80 -1.33
C HIS A 16 6.28 -4.43 0.13
N LEU A 17 5.22 -3.93 0.74
CA LEU A 17 5.31 -3.40 2.08
C LEU A 17 5.77 -4.42 3.10
N GLU A 18 5.22 -5.62 3.03
CA GLU A 18 5.60 -6.66 3.98
C GLU A 18 7.08 -6.99 3.87
N GLU A 19 7.56 -7.11 2.63
CA GLU A 19 8.97 -7.41 2.42
C GLU A 19 9.87 -6.33 2.98
N LEU A 20 9.50 -5.08 2.71
CA LEU A 20 10.29 -3.96 3.19
C LEU A 20 10.31 -3.91 4.70
N ARG A 21 9.16 -4.16 5.30
CA ARG A 21 9.06 -4.17 6.74
C ARG A 21 9.94 -5.25 7.36
N LYS A 22 9.89 -6.44 6.77
CA LYS A 22 10.68 -7.55 7.27
C LYS A 22 12.17 -7.33 7.09
N GLN A 23 12.54 -6.65 6.02
CA GLN A 23 13.94 -6.33 5.82
C GLN A 23 14.47 -5.41 6.92
N LYS A 24 13.60 -4.57 7.45
CA LYS A 24 14.00 -3.70 8.55
C LYS A 24 13.88 -4.42 9.90
N GLY A 25 13.35 -5.62 9.90
CA GLY A 25 13.28 -6.39 11.13
C GLY A 25 12.26 -5.90 12.13
N ILE A 26 11.20 -5.24 11.67
CA ILE A 26 10.20 -4.73 12.59
C ILE A 26 8.86 -5.40 12.36
N LYS A 27 8.05 -5.41 13.41
CA LYS A 27 6.75 -6.01 13.37
C LYS A 27 5.71 -5.03 12.87
N GLN A 28 4.55 -5.55 12.49
CA GLN A 28 3.46 -4.70 12.05
C GLN A 28 3.11 -3.65 13.08
N GLU A 29 3.11 -4.03 14.35
CA GLU A 29 2.78 -3.07 15.40
C GLU A 29 3.78 -1.94 15.46
N GLU A 30 5.05 -2.26 15.26
CA GLU A 30 6.09 -1.25 15.33
C GLU A 30 5.95 -0.27 14.17
N LEU A 31 5.73 -0.79 12.98
CA LEU A 31 5.57 0.08 11.84
C LEU A 31 4.33 0.95 12.01
N ALA A 32 3.25 0.37 12.51
CA ALA A 32 2.03 1.11 12.74
C ALA A 32 2.26 2.28 13.69
N ALA A 33 2.99 2.04 14.75
CA ALA A 33 3.28 3.11 15.72
C ALA A 33 4.11 4.20 15.08
N ILE A 34 5.10 3.83 14.31
CA ILE A 34 5.94 4.80 13.63
C ILE A 34 5.13 5.68 12.70
N LEU A 35 4.19 5.08 11.97
CA LEU A 35 3.39 5.81 11.00
C LEU A 35 2.12 6.39 11.59
N GLU A 36 1.88 6.12 12.88
CA GLU A 36 0.72 6.66 13.57
C GLU A 36 -0.59 6.17 12.98
N VAL A 37 -0.65 4.90 12.70
CA VAL A 37 -1.87 4.24 12.24
C VAL A 37 -2.05 2.98 13.07
N SER A 38 -3.16 2.30 12.89
CA SER A 38 -3.40 1.07 13.63
C SER A 38 -2.64 -0.10 13.00
N ARG A 39 -2.38 -1.11 13.79
CA ARG A 39 -1.77 -2.32 13.26
C ARG A 39 -2.65 -2.94 12.18
N GLN A 40 -3.95 -2.85 12.37
CA GLN A 40 -4.88 -3.40 11.39
C GLN A 40 -4.70 -2.70 10.04
N THR A 41 -4.42 -1.40 10.06
CA THR A 41 -4.18 -0.67 8.83
C THR A 41 -2.97 -1.24 8.09
N ILE A 42 -1.90 -1.51 8.82
CA ILE A 42 -0.71 -2.07 8.20
C ILE A 42 -1.02 -3.45 7.63
N GLY A 43 -1.72 -4.28 8.40
CA GLY A 43 -2.07 -5.61 7.93
C GLY A 43 -2.92 -5.56 6.68
N SER A 44 -3.89 -4.66 6.63
CA SER A 44 -4.75 -4.55 5.46
C SER A 44 -3.99 -4.06 4.25
N LEU A 45 -3.05 -3.16 4.44
CA LEU A 45 -2.22 -2.70 3.34
C LEU A 45 -1.38 -3.84 2.79
N GLU A 46 -0.73 -4.59 3.69
CA GLU A 46 0.14 -5.67 3.26
C GLU A 46 -0.63 -6.76 2.54
N ASN A 47 -1.87 -6.97 2.94
CA ASN A 47 -2.70 -7.97 2.28
C ASN A 47 -3.31 -7.49 0.99
N GLY A 48 -3.11 -6.24 0.64
CA GLY A 48 -3.68 -5.72 -0.58
C GLY A 48 -5.18 -5.53 -0.51
N ARG A 49 -5.70 -5.27 0.69
CA ARG A 49 -7.14 -5.10 0.83
C ARG A 49 -7.61 -3.70 0.51
N TYR A 50 -6.73 -2.74 0.64
CA TYR A 50 -7.10 -1.40 0.24
C TYR A 50 -5.84 -0.59 -0.01
N ASN A 51 -6.02 0.53 -0.66
CA ASN A 51 -4.89 1.39 -0.98
C ASN A 51 -4.72 2.43 0.10
N PRO A 52 -3.50 2.88 0.32
CA PRO A 52 -3.26 3.87 1.38
C PRO A 52 -3.78 5.23 0.96
N SER A 53 -4.04 6.07 1.96
CA SER A 53 -4.30 7.46 1.68
C SER A 53 -3.02 8.07 1.15
N ILE A 54 -3.15 9.23 0.53
CA ILE A 54 -1.99 9.92 0.02
C ILE A 54 -1.00 10.22 1.15
N LEU A 55 -1.52 10.67 2.28
CA LEU A 55 -0.64 10.97 3.39
C LEU A 55 0.13 9.74 3.85
N LEU A 56 -0.56 8.62 3.97
CA LEU A 56 0.10 7.42 4.43
C LEU A 56 1.12 6.93 3.41
N ALA A 57 0.81 7.07 2.13
CA ALA A 57 1.75 6.67 1.09
C ALA A 57 3.04 7.47 1.20
N PHE A 58 2.93 8.78 1.44
CA PHE A 58 4.12 9.60 1.61
C PHE A 58 4.89 9.23 2.87
N LYS A 59 4.18 8.93 3.95
CA LYS A 59 4.86 8.54 5.19
C LYS A 59 5.64 7.26 4.98
N LEU A 60 5.06 6.32 4.25
CA LEU A 60 5.75 5.06 3.97
C LEU A 60 6.99 5.29 3.12
N ALA A 61 6.85 6.09 2.08
CA ALA A 61 7.97 6.37 1.20
C ALA A 61 9.11 7.02 1.96
N ARG A 62 8.75 7.97 2.83
CA ARG A 62 9.75 8.65 3.63
C ARG A 62 10.43 7.72 4.60
N TYR A 63 9.65 6.87 5.24
CA TYR A 63 10.21 5.97 6.24
C TYR A 63 11.16 4.98 5.61
N PHE A 64 10.79 4.42 4.47
CA PHE A 64 11.63 3.43 3.81
C PHE A 64 12.65 4.06 2.88
N GLU A 65 12.55 5.38 2.69
CA GLU A 65 13.50 6.12 1.85
C GLU A 65 13.53 5.61 0.42
N ILE A 66 12.37 5.31 -0.11
CA ILE A 66 12.23 4.91 -1.50
C ILE A 66 10.99 5.58 -2.05
N SER A 67 10.79 5.49 -3.33
CA SER A 67 9.64 6.14 -3.95
C SER A 67 8.38 5.34 -3.71
N ILE A 68 7.25 5.99 -3.87
CA ILE A 68 5.96 5.31 -3.73
C ILE A 68 5.87 4.20 -4.75
N GLU A 69 6.37 4.42 -5.95
CA GLU A 69 6.31 3.41 -7.00
C GLU A 69 7.14 2.18 -6.67
N GLU A 70 8.10 2.33 -5.78
CA GLU A 70 8.89 1.19 -5.36
C GLU A 70 8.19 0.37 -4.28
N ILE A 71 7.19 0.96 -3.66
CA ILE A 71 6.41 0.24 -2.65
C ILE A 71 5.16 -0.37 -3.25
N PHE A 72 4.43 0.42 -4.04
CA PHE A 72 3.16 0.00 -4.60
C PHE A 72 3.27 -0.19 -6.10
N ILE A 73 2.69 -1.28 -6.58
CA ILE A 73 2.76 -1.62 -7.99
C ILE A 73 1.43 -1.32 -8.64
N TYR A 74 1.47 -0.40 -9.59
CA TYR A 74 0.25 -0.07 -10.33
C TYR A 74 0.21 -0.90 -11.59
N GLU A 75 -0.82 -1.69 -11.73
CA GLU A 75 -1.00 -2.50 -12.92
C GLU A 75 -2.21 -2.01 -13.65
N GLU A 76 -1.97 -1.52 -14.84
CA GLU A 76 -3.06 -1.05 -15.65
C GLU A 76 -3.79 -2.22 -16.21
N GLU A 77 -5.12 -2.24 -16.05
CA GLU A 77 -5.87 -3.31 -16.59
C GLU A 77 -6.12 -3.06 -18.01
N LYS A 78 -5.69 -3.93 -18.88
CA LYS A 78 -5.93 -3.75 -20.25
C LYS A 78 -7.24 -4.29 -20.61
N GLU A 79 -8.00 -3.54 -21.16
CA GLU A 79 -9.28 -4.03 -21.52
C GLU A 79 -9.21 -4.63 -22.72
N HIS A 80 -9.43 -4.95 -23.23
CA HIS A 80 -9.22 -5.49 -24.31
C HIS A 80 -9.59 -5.17 -25.11
N GLU A 81 -9.46 -4.90 -25.42
CA GLU A 81 -9.74 -4.63 -26.12
C GLU A 81 -10.01 -4.88 -26.56
#